data_022bff3556f21a20a85f14a6587b4f97
#
_entry.id   022bff3556f21a20a85f14a6587b4f97
#
_cell.length_a   1.000
_cell.length_b   1.000
_cell.length_c   1.000
_cell.angle_alpha   90.00
_cell.angle_beta   90.00
_cell.angle_gamma   90.00
#
_symmetry.space_group_name_H-M   'P 1'
#
loop_
_entity.id
_entity.type
_entity.pdbx_description
1 polymer ?
#
loop_
_entity_poly.entity_id
_entity_poly.type
_entity_poly.pdbx_seq_one_letter_code
_entity_poly.pdbx_strand_id
1 'polypeptide(L)'
;MSSQNLLQPLPQNKNITFCIVRQAMKSTKETILRESFKLFLAKGYDGTSVPDIERAAKITRGAIFHHFINKEDIFKQSADYFVLSFLEEVNYGEEYLSSSTPLKAFMGKCLEVIEARMKTFVQKTNVEIPPASFMSFALYLKDHYEGWQEKALEYEKRKIDAWEKAINLAKEKNEIHPDTNEALLASTFHNLYMGLSYGGALVDKLSIPDLQRLWDYIYQQQVVK
;
A
#
# COMPACT_ATOMS: atom_id res chain seq x y z
N MET A 1 -16.62 63.35 -25.90
CA MET A 1 -15.42 62.60 -26.26
C MET A 1 -15.56 61.21 -25.66
N SER A 2 -15.82 60.27 -26.55
CA SER A 2 -16.21 58.89 -26.21
C SER A 2 -15.01 58.05 -25.89
N SER A 3 -15.05 57.37 -24.75
CA SER A 3 -14.08 56.32 -24.39
C SER A 3 -14.74 54.98 -24.64
N GLN A 4 -14.51 54.39 -25.83
CA GLN A 4 -14.84 53.01 -26.12
C GLN A 4 -13.75 52.10 -25.48
N ASN A 5 -14.12 51.37 -24.44
CA ASN A 5 -13.33 50.27 -23.90
C ASN A 5 -13.56 49.04 -24.78
N LEU A 6 -12.60 48.72 -25.63
CA LEU A 6 -12.50 47.46 -26.38
C LEU A 6 -12.16 46.32 -25.42
N LEU A 7 -13.16 45.56 -25.05
CA LEU A 7 -12.99 44.23 -24.49
C LEU A 7 -12.48 43.30 -25.61
N GLN A 8 -11.20 43.03 -25.63
CA GLN A 8 -10.63 41.95 -26.45
C GLN A 8 -11.09 40.60 -25.90
N PRO A 9 -11.60 39.67 -26.71
CA PRO A 9 -11.92 38.34 -26.26
C PRO A 9 -10.63 37.59 -25.90
N LEU A 10 -10.63 36.95 -24.72
CA LEU A 10 -9.55 36.07 -24.28
C LEU A 10 -9.32 34.93 -25.27
N PRO A 11 -8.08 34.57 -25.60
CA PRO A 11 -7.82 33.48 -26.54
C PRO A 11 -8.41 32.18 -26.00
N GLN A 12 -9.31 31.55 -26.71
CA GLN A 12 -9.86 30.24 -26.46
C GLN A 12 -8.75 29.19 -26.70
N ASN A 13 -7.90 28.95 -25.68
CA ASN A 13 -6.85 27.96 -25.78
C ASN A 13 -7.46 26.57 -25.54
N LYS A 14 -7.86 25.90 -26.60
CA LYS A 14 -8.45 24.53 -26.59
C LYS A 14 -7.61 23.54 -25.78
N ASN A 15 -6.29 23.73 -25.71
CA ASN A 15 -5.38 22.88 -24.95
C ASN A 15 -5.53 23.06 -23.42
N ILE A 16 -5.77 24.29 -22.93
CA ILE A 16 -5.98 24.56 -21.50
C ILE A 16 -7.32 23.96 -21.06
N THR A 17 -8.38 24.14 -21.83
CA THR A 17 -9.69 23.56 -21.54
C THR A 17 -9.61 22.03 -21.52
N PHE A 18 -8.91 21.42 -22.46
CA PHE A 18 -8.72 19.97 -22.51
C PHE A 18 -7.93 19.44 -21.28
N CYS A 19 -6.87 20.13 -20.87
CA CYS A 19 -6.12 19.78 -19.66
C CYS A 19 -6.97 19.90 -18.39
N ILE A 20 -7.76 20.97 -18.24
CA ILE A 20 -8.62 21.17 -17.06
C ILE A 20 -9.70 20.08 -17.00
N VAL A 21 -10.34 19.76 -18.14
CA VAL A 21 -11.34 18.69 -18.20
C VAL A 21 -10.75 17.34 -17.86
N ARG A 22 -9.57 17.00 -18.41
CA ARG A 22 -8.87 15.74 -18.13
C ARG A 22 -8.47 15.64 -16.66
N GLN A 23 -8.03 16.73 -16.04
CA GLN A 23 -7.66 16.77 -14.61
C GLN A 23 -8.89 16.66 -13.71
N ALA A 24 -10.01 17.29 -14.06
CA ALA A 24 -11.28 17.17 -13.35
C ALA A 24 -11.85 15.75 -13.44
N MET A 25 -11.79 15.11 -14.60
CA MET A 25 -12.21 13.70 -14.79
C MET A 25 -11.34 12.74 -13.96
N LYS A 26 -10.03 12.95 -13.92
CA LYS A 26 -9.12 12.16 -13.07
C LYS A 26 -9.47 12.33 -11.59
N SER A 27 -9.72 13.55 -11.14
CA SER A 27 -10.16 13.88 -9.78
C SER A 27 -11.49 13.20 -9.43
N THR A 28 -12.45 13.15 -10.36
CA THR A 28 -13.75 12.50 -10.18
C THR A 28 -13.60 11.00 -10.02
N LYS A 29 -12.84 10.35 -10.92
CA LYS A 29 -12.56 8.91 -10.83
C LYS A 29 -11.87 8.55 -9.51
N GLU A 30 -10.85 9.29 -9.11
CA GLU A 30 -10.15 9.06 -7.84
C GLU A 30 -11.06 9.24 -6.62
N THR A 31 -11.99 10.20 -6.67
CA THR A 31 -12.98 10.40 -5.62
C THR A 31 -13.92 9.20 -5.50
N ILE A 32 -14.44 8.70 -6.64
CA ILE A 32 -15.28 7.48 -6.63
C ILE A 32 -14.50 6.30 -6.06
N LEU A 33 -13.28 6.05 -6.52
CA LEU A 33 -12.45 4.94 -6.03
C LEU A 33 -12.21 5.04 -4.52
N ARG A 34 -11.84 6.22 -4.01
CA ARG A 34 -11.57 6.45 -2.59
C ARG A 34 -12.80 6.23 -1.72
N GLU A 35 -13.92 6.83 -2.08
CA GLU A 35 -15.14 6.70 -1.28
C GLU A 35 -15.72 5.27 -1.38
N SER A 36 -15.61 4.62 -2.53
CA SER A 36 -15.97 3.21 -2.69
C SER A 36 -15.09 2.30 -1.84
N PHE A 37 -13.78 2.53 -1.85
CA PHE A 37 -12.83 1.76 -1.05
C PHE A 37 -13.13 1.85 0.44
N LYS A 38 -13.46 3.05 0.94
CA LYS A 38 -13.90 3.24 2.33
C LYS A 38 -15.15 2.42 2.67
N LEU A 39 -16.13 2.42 1.77
CA LEU A 39 -17.35 1.64 1.95
C LEU A 39 -17.07 0.13 1.93
N PHE A 40 -16.22 -0.34 1.02
CA PHE A 40 -15.82 -1.75 0.96
C PHE A 40 -15.09 -2.19 2.22
N LEU A 41 -14.23 -1.34 2.79
CA LEU A 41 -13.57 -1.62 4.05
C LEU A 41 -14.54 -1.65 5.24
N ALA A 42 -15.54 -0.75 5.26
CA ALA A 42 -16.45 -0.62 6.37
C ALA A 42 -17.59 -1.65 6.36
N LYS A 43 -18.09 -2.01 5.17
CA LYS A 43 -19.31 -2.84 5.00
C LYS A 43 -19.09 -4.13 4.21
N GLY A 44 -17.89 -4.34 3.69
CA GLY A 44 -17.61 -5.38 2.70
C GLY A 44 -18.16 -5.05 1.31
N TYR A 45 -17.79 -5.86 0.32
CA TYR A 45 -18.29 -5.71 -1.06
C TYR A 45 -19.80 -5.90 -1.14
N ASP A 46 -20.33 -6.98 -0.53
CA ASP A 46 -21.76 -7.32 -0.61
C ASP A 46 -22.65 -6.32 0.13
N GLY A 47 -22.15 -5.76 1.25
CA GLY A 47 -22.84 -4.72 2.01
C GLY A 47 -22.80 -3.32 1.39
N THR A 48 -22.08 -3.13 0.28
CA THR A 48 -21.95 -1.85 -0.40
C THR A 48 -22.77 -1.84 -1.68
N SER A 49 -23.68 -0.88 -1.82
CA SER A 49 -24.48 -0.67 -3.03
C SER A 49 -24.00 0.54 -3.85
N VAL A 50 -24.33 0.58 -5.15
CA VAL A 50 -24.06 1.77 -5.99
C VAL A 50 -24.71 3.04 -5.43
N PRO A 51 -25.96 3.05 -4.92
CA PRO A 51 -26.51 4.19 -4.21
C PRO A 51 -25.72 4.65 -2.99
N ASP A 52 -25.04 3.73 -2.28
CA ASP A 52 -24.14 4.13 -1.17
C ASP A 52 -22.93 4.89 -1.72
N ILE A 53 -22.36 4.42 -2.84
CA ILE A 53 -21.23 5.08 -3.51
C ILE A 53 -21.64 6.47 -4.03
N GLU A 54 -22.82 6.60 -4.63
CA GLU A 54 -23.36 7.89 -5.09
C GLU A 54 -23.42 8.91 -3.94
N ARG A 55 -23.98 8.49 -2.80
CA ARG A 55 -24.10 9.35 -1.61
C ARG A 55 -22.73 9.72 -1.03
N ALA A 56 -21.83 8.76 -0.90
CA ALA A 56 -20.51 8.97 -0.31
C ALA A 56 -19.62 9.85 -1.20
N ALA A 57 -19.58 9.58 -2.49
CA ALA A 57 -18.81 10.35 -3.46
C ALA A 57 -19.46 11.70 -3.83
N LYS A 58 -20.75 11.90 -3.54
CA LYS A 58 -21.57 13.03 -3.97
C LYS A 58 -21.58 13.17 -5.51
N ILE A 59 -21.67 12.09 -6.21
CA ILE A 59 -21.58 11.97 -7.67
C ILE A 59 -22.77 11.16 -8.16
N THR A 60 -23.41 11.60 -9.25
CA THR A 60 -24.57 10.92 -9.81
C THR A 60 -24.23 9.55 -10.40
N ARG A 61 -25.21 8.64 -10.41
CA ARG A 61 -25.07 7.31 -11.00
C ARG A 61 -24.55 7.34 -12.44
N GLY A 62 -25.05 8.26 -13.27
CA GLY A 62 -24.59 8.43 -14.64
C GLY A 62 -23.11 8.80 -14.74
N ALA A 63 -22.63 9.69 -13.85
CA ALA A 63 -21.23 10.07 -13.81
C ALA A 63 -20.34 8.92 -13.28
N ILE A 64 -20.84 8.08 -12.36
CA ILE A 64 -20.12 6.87 -11.92
C ILE A 64 -19.95 5.91 -13.11
N PHE A 65 -21.01 5.59 -13.81
CA PHE A 65 -20.98 4.66 -14.94
C PHE A 65 -20.35 5.25 -16.22
N HIS A 66 -20.02 6.52 -16.23
CA HIS A 66 -19.12 7.09 -17.23
C HIS A 66 -17.65 6.62 -17.01
N HIS A 67 -17.26 6.31 -15.79
CA HIS A 67 -15.90 5.88 -15.43
C HIS A 67 -15.75 4.38 -15.22
N PHE A 68 -16.84 3.69 -14.87
CA PHE A 68 -16.83 2.28 -14.45
C PHE A 68 -17.97 1.51 -15.11
N ILE A 69 -17.73 0.25 -15.44
CA ILE A 69 -18.73 -0.61 -16.09
C ILE A 69 -19.82 -1.03 -15.09
N ASN A 70 -19.42 -1.41 -13.89
CA ASN A 70 -20.31 -1.92 -12.83
C ASN A 70 -19.64 -1.79 -11.45
N LYS A 71 -20.30 -2.26 -10.39
CA LYS A 71 -19.76 -2.25 -9.03
C LYS A 71 -18.49 -3.11 -8.88
N GLU A 72 -18.42 -4.23 -9.60
CA GLU A 72 -17.25 -5.11 -9.59
C GLU A 72 -16.02 -4.41 -10.19
N ASP A 73 -16.21 -3.65 -11.27
CA ASP A 73 -15.14 -2.86 -11.88
C ASP A 73 -14.64 -1.76 -10.93
N ILE A 74 -15.56 -1.09 -10.18
CA ILE A 74 -15.18 -0.14 -9.14
C ILE A 74 -14.36 -0.84 -8.05
N PHE A 75 -14.77 -2.04 -7.62
CA PHE A 75 -14.07 -2.83 -6.61
C PHE A 75 -12.66 -3.21 -7.07
N LYS A 76 -12.54 -3.78 -8.28
CA LYS A 76 -11.25 -4.18 -8.85
C LYS A 76 -10.30 -2.99 -8.99
N GLN A 77 -10.77 -1.87 -9.56
CA GLN A 77 -9.94 -0.69 -9.71
C GLN A 77 -9.61 -0.02 -8.35
N SER A 78 -10.46 -0.13 -7.35
CA SER A 78 -10.14 0.31 -5.98
C SER A 78 -9.06 -0.57 -5.36
N ALA A 79 -9.12 -1.88 -5.57
CA ALA A 79 -8.08 -2.81 -5.12
C ALA A 79 -6.73 -2.51 -5.81
N ASP A 80 -6.72 -2.30 -7.13
CA ASP A 80 -5.52 -1.92 -7.89
C ASP A 80 -4.90 -0.63 -7.35
N TYR A 81 -5.72 0.39 -7.15
CA TYR A 81 -5.25 1.72 -6.76
C TYR A 81 -4.75 1.78 -5.30
N PHE A 82 -5.44 1.14 -4.36
CA PHE A 82 -5.14 1.26 -2.93
C PHE A 82 -4.36 0.08 -2.35
N VAL A 83 -4.50 -1.12 -2.91
CA VAL A 83 -3.88 -2.33 -2.37
C VAL A 83 -2.70 -2.77 -3.21
N LEU A 84 -2.91 -3.05 -4.51
CA LEU A 84 -1.84 -3.57 -5.36
C LEU A 84 -0.72 -2.55 -5.56
N SER A 85 -1.04 -1.28 -5.85
CA SER A 85 -0.01 -0.24 -5.91
C SER A 85 0.78 -0.12 -4.62
N PHE A 86 0.10 -0.31 -3.48
CA PHE A 86 0.75 -0.34 -2.18
C PHE A 86 1.63 -1.57 -1.97
N LEU A 87 1.27 -2.74 -2.51
CA LEU A 87 2.09 -3.94 -2.46
C LEU A 87 3.30 -3.86 -3.42
N GLU A 88 3.15 -3.22 -4.57
CA GLU A 88 4.18 -3.11 -5.60
C GLU A 88 5.30 -2.11 -5.24
N GLU A 89 4.99 -1.02 -4.53
CA GLU A 89 5.91 0.08 -4.21
C GLU A 89 6.84 -0.21 -3.02
N VAL A 90 7.29 -1.46 -2.79
CA VAL A 90 8.23 -1.73 -1.70
C VAL A 90 9.66 -1.47 -2.17
N ASN A 91 10.22 -0.34 -1.77
CA ASN A 91 11.62 -0.02 -1.98
C ASN A 91 12.34 0.10 -0.62
N TYR A 92 13.25 -0.81 -0.37
CA TYR A 92 14.08 -0.80 0.85
C TYR A 92 15.34 0.08 0.70
N GLY A 93 15.53 0.72 -0.45
CA GLY A 93 16.78 1.43 -0.76
C GLY A 93 17.96 0.48 -0.91
N GLU A 94 19.14 1.05 -1.10
CA GLU A 94 20.38 0.30 -1.23
C GLU A 94 21.42 0.68 -0.15
N GLU A 95 21.07 1.58 0.76
CA GLU A 95 21.98 2.13 1.77
C GLU A 95 22.53 1.03 2.71
N TYR A 96 21.72 0.00 3.00
CA TYR A 96 22.14 -1.15 3.82
C TYR A 96 23.27 -1.95 3.19
N LEU A 97 23.42 -1.94 1.85
CA LEU A 97 24.48 -2.67 1.14
C LEU A 97 25.88 -2.17 1.51
N SER A 98 26.05 -0.90 1.79
CA SER A 98 27.32 -0.28 2.18
C SER A 98 27.59 -0.34 3.68
N SER A 99 26.62 -0.72 4.50
CA SER A 99 26.76 -0.83 5.97
C SER A 99 27.77 -1.89 6.36
N SER A 100 28.48 -1.68 7.48
CA SER A 100 29.29 -2.72 8.14
C SER A 100 28.42 -3.80 8.79
N THR A 101 27.16 -3.48 9.07
CA THR A 101 26.16 -4.38 9.65
C THR A 101 24.90 -4.38 8.77
N PRO A 102 24.96 -4.99 7.56
CA PRO A 102 23.90 -4.87 6.57
C PRO A 102 22.55 -5.47 7.01
N LEU A 103 22.54 -6.57 7.76
CA LEU A 103 21.29 -7.15 8.26
C LEU A 103 20.62 -6.21 9.27
N LYS A 104 21.38 -5.67 10.22
CA LYS A 104 20.85 -4.71 11.19
C LYS A 104 20.33 -3.43 10.51
N ALA A 105 21.07 -2.93 9.52
CA ALA A 105 20.66 -1.77 8.74
C ALA A 105 19.37 -2.06 7.94
N PHE A 106 19.26 -3.24 7.33
CA PHE A 106 18.07 -3.67 6.61
C PHE A 106 16.84 -3.82 7.52
N MET A 107 17.00 -4.40 8.73
CA MET A 107 15.96 -4.45 9.76
C MET A 107 15.41 -3.06 10.07
N GLY A 108 16.30 -2.09 10.35
CA GLY A 108 15.92 -0.70 10.58
C GLY A 108 15.14 -0.11 9.40
N LYS A 109 15.62 -0.34 8.18
CA LYS A 109 14.94 0.12 6.96
C LYS A 109 13.57 -0.49 6.77
N CYS A 110 13.40 -1.77 7.08
CA CYS A 110 12.09 -2.43 7.05
C CYS A 110 11.10 -1.76 8.01
N LEU A 111 11.51 -1.44 9.25
CA LEU A 111 10.67 -0.74 10.22
C LEU A 111 10.25 0.65 9.73
N GLU A 112 11.20 1.44 9.19
CA GLU A 112 10.92 2.73 8.58
C GLU A 112 9.90 2.62 7.43
N VAL A 113 10.09 1.64 6.53
CA VAL A 113 9.20 1.39 5.40
C VAL A 113 7.79 1.02 5.88
N ILE A 114 7.67 0.13 6.87
CA ILE A 114 6.37 -0.25 7.45
C ILE A 114 5.66 0.99 8.03
N GLU A 115 6.36 1.78 8.83
CA GLU A 115 5.80 3.00 9.42
C GLU A 115 5.40 4.04 8.38
N ALA A 116 6.27 4.31 7.40
CA ALA A 116 6.01 5.25 6.32
C ALA A 116 4.79 4.82 5.48
N ARG A 117 4.66 3.50 5.22
CA ARG A 117 3.54 2.94 4.47
C ARG A 117 2.21 3.10 5.20
N MET A 118 2.18 2.85 6.50
CA MET A 118 0.98 3.09 7.32
C MET A 118 0.55 4.56 7.23
N LYS A 119 1.49 5.50 7.38
CA LYS A 119 1.22 6.95 7.26
C LYS A 119 0.73 7.32 5.86
N THR A 120 1.38 6.82 4.80
CA THR A 120 1.00 7.10 3.41
C THR A 120 -0.39 6.54 3.07
N PHE A 121 -0.72 5.35 3.59
CA PHE A 121 -2.03 4.75 3.37
C PHE A 121 -3.14 5.62 3.98
N VAL A 122 -2.97 6.08 5.23
CA VAL A 122 -3.90 7.00 5.89
C VAL A 122 -4.03 8.31 5.10
N GLN A 123 -2.93 8.87 4.61
CA GLN A 123 -2.94 10.10 3.80
C GLN A 123 -3.68 9.92 2.46
N LYS A 124 -3.43 8.82 1.74
CA LYS A 124 -4.08 8.53 0.43
C LYS A 124 -5.58 8.28 0.59
N THR A 125 -6.00 7.60 1.63
CA THR A 125 -7.40 7.24 1.86
C THR A 125 -8.17 8.30 2.63
N ASN A 126 -7.48 9.16 3.39
CA ASN A 126 -8.05 10.07 4.38
C ASN A 126 -8.94 9.34 5.40
N VAL A 127 -8.53 8.13 5.78
CA VAL A 127 -9.20 7.28 6.78
C VAL A 127 -8.14 6.59 7.61
N GLU A 128 -8.27 6.67 8.92
CA GLU A 128 -7.67 5.69 9.81
C GLU A 128 -8.44 4.38 9.63
N ILE A 129 -7.83 3.46 8.88
CA ILE A 129 -8.44 2.15 8.64
C ILE A 129 -7.94 1.22 9.73
N PRO A 130 -8.85 0.64 10.52
CA PRO A 130 -8.46 -0.38 11.48
C PRO A 130 -7.71 -1.51 10.74
N PRO A 131 -6.60 -2.03 11.28
CA PRO A 131 -5.87 -3.14 10.68
C PRO A 131 -6.76 -4.33 10.33
N ALA A 132 -7.78 -4.61 11.15
CA ALA A 132 -8.76 -5.65 10.89
C ALA A 132 -9.53 -5.44 9.58
N SER A 133 -9.94 -4.21 9.27
CA SER A 133 -10.66 -3.90 8.03
C SER A 133 -9.79 -4.12 6.80
N PHE A 134 -8.50 -3.76 6.86
CA PHE A 134 -7.55 -4.03 5.78
C PHE A 134 -7.34 -5.53 5.57
N MET A 135 -7.15 -6.29 6.64
CA MET A 135 -6.99 -7.76 6.57
C MET A 135 -8.24 -8.43 6.01
N SER A 136 -9.43 -8.01 6.45
CA SER A 136 -10.70 -8.53 5.92
C SER A 136 -10.84 -8.25 4.43
N PHE A 137 -10.44 -7.06 3.98
CA PHE A 137 -10.45 -6.69 2.56
C PHE A 137 -9.44 -7.54 1.76
N ALA A 138 -8.23 -7.76 2.29
CA ALA A 138 -7.21 -8.59 1.64
C ALA A 138 -7.68 -10.06 1.50
N LEU A 139 -8.34 -10.60 2.53
CA LEU A 139 -8.94 -11.95 2.47
C LEU A 139 -10.09 -12.01 1.46
N TYR A 140 -10.90 -10.95 1.37
CA TYR A 140 -11.96 -10.86 0.37
C TYR A 140 -11.42 -10.84 -1.07
N LEU A 141 -10.27 -10.18 -1.30
CA LEU A 141 -9.60 -10.17 -2.62
C LEU A 141 -9.22 -11.57 -3.08
N LYS A 142 -8.85 -12.46 -2.16
CA LYS A 142 -8.49 -13.85 -2.47
C LYS A 142 -9.59 -14.58 -3.24
N ASP A 143 -10.85 -14.30 -2.90
CA ASP A 143 -12.01 -15.03 -3.45
C ASP A 143 -12.68 -14.26 -4.61
N HIS A 144 -12.39 -12.97 -4.77
CA HIS A 144 -13.14 -12.08 -5.67
C HIS A 144 -12.27 -11.27 -6.64
N TYR A 145 -10.93 -11.38 -6.58
CA TYR A 145 -10.03 -10.69 -7.49
C TYR A 145 -9.23 -11.72 -8.30
N GLU A 146 -9.51 -11.78 -9.60
CA GLU A 146 -8.80 -12.67 -10.53
C GLU A 146 -7.28 -12.39 -10.53
N GLY A 147 -6.46 -13.44 -10.38
CA GLY A 147 -4.99 -13.33 -10.32
C GLY A 147 -4.46 -12.83 -8.97
N TRP A 148 -5.29 -12.72 -7.93
CA TRP A 148 -4.83 -12.30 -6.60
C TRP A 148 -3.78 -13.22 -6.01
N GLN A 149 -3.97 -14.53 -6.14
CA GLN A 149 -3.06 -15.51 -5.55
C GLN A 149 -1.64 -15.40 -6.13
N GLU A 150 -1.52 -15.26 -7.44
CA GLU A 150 -0.26 -15.09 -8.13
C GLU A 150 0.45 -13.79 -7.69
N LYS A 151 -0.30 -12.68 -7.63
CA LYS A 151 0.22 -11.39 -7.16
C LYS A 151 0.66 -11.42 -5.71
N ALA A 152 -0.11 -12.07 -4.85
CA ALA A 152 0.22 -12.23 -3.43
C ALA A 152 1.49 -13.08 -3.25
N LEU A 153 1.60 -14.21 -3.97
CA LEU A 153 2.79 -15.07 -3.93
C LEU A 153 4.04 -14.36 -4.44
N GLU A 154 3.92 -13.60 -5.53
CA GLU A 154 5.04 -12.80 -6.05
C GLU A 154 5.48 -11.72 -5.05
N TYR A 155 4.54 -11.06 -4.40
CA TYR A 155 4.84 -10.07 -3.37
C TYR A 155 5.55 -10.69 -2.16
N GLU A 156 5.06 -11.83 -1.68
CA GLU A 156 5.68 -12.54 -0.57
C GLU A 156 7.10 -13.01 -0.93
N LYS A 157 7.28 -13.56 -2.15
CA LYS A 157 8.59 -13.97 -2.64
C LYS A 157 9.58 -12.80 -2.65
N ARG A 158 9.19 -11.65 -3.21
CA ARG A 158 10.07 -10.45 -3.24
C ARG A 158 10.53 -10.01 -1.85
N LYS A 159 9.68 -10.14 -0.84
CA LYS A 159 10.07 -9.84 0.54
C LYS A 159 11.09 -10.83 1.09
N ILE A 160 10.86 -12.11 0.90
CA ILE A 160 11.79 -13.15 1.33
C ILE A 160 13.14 -12.97 0.62
N ASP A 161 13.15 -12.77 -0.70
CA ASP A 161 14.37 -12.54 -1.49
C ASP A 161 15.16 -11.31 -0.97
N ALA A 162 14.47 -10.25 -0.54
CA ALA A 162 15.13 -9.07 0.03
C ALA A 162 15.78 -9.38 1.40
N TRP A 163 15.13 -10.16 2.25
CA TRP A 163 15.71 -10.64 3.51
C TRP A 163 16.92 -11.54 3.26
N GLU A 164 16.80 -12.52 2.35
CA GLU A 164 17.91 -13.42 2.02
C GLU A 164 19.13 -12.66 1.50
N LYS A 165 18.92 -11.65 0.65
CA LYS A 165 20.00 -10.79 0.16
C LYS A 165 20.72 -10.07 1.31
N ALA A 166 19.99 -9.50 2.26
CA ALA A 166 20.59 -8.81 3.41
C ALA A 166 21.32 -9.79 4.33
N ILE A 167 20.80 -10.98 4.56
CA ILE A 167 21.39 -12.04 5.38
C ILE A 167 22.68 -12.57 4.73
N ASN A 168 22.69 -12.83 3.42
CA ASN A 168 23.88 -13.27 2.71
C ASN A 168 25.00 -12.24 2.81
N LEU A 169 24.67 -10.98 2.61
CA LEU A 169 25.64 -9.88 2.74
C LEU A 169 26.18 -9.77 4.19
N ALA A 170 25.33 -10.01 5.19
CA ALA A 170 25.74 -10.02 6.60
C ALA A 170 26.72 -11.15 6.91
N LYS A 171 26.55 -12.33 6.31
CA LYS A 171 27.51 -13.44 6.39
C LYS A 171 28.84 -13.08 5.73
N GLU A 172 28.82 -12.53 4.53
CA GLU A 172 30.01 -12.07 3.80
C GLU A 172 30.83 -11.05 4.59
N LYS A 173 30.14 -10.18 5.35
CA LYS A 173 30.78 -9.16 6.21
C LYS A 173 31.08 -9.60 7.63
N ASN A 174 30.88 -10.88 7.96
CA ASN A 174 31.06 -11.43 9.29
C ASN A 174 30.21 -10.74 10.38
N GLU A 175 29.07 -10.18 10.04
CA GLU A 175 28.10 -9.62 10.99
C GLU A 175 27.41 -10.75 11.76
N ILE A 176 27.06 -11.84 11.06
CA ILE A 176 26.39 -13.02 11.61
C ILE A 176 27.17 -14.30 11.30
N HIS A 177 26.85 -15.37 12.01
CA HIS A 177 27.52 -16.65 11.83
C HIS A 177 27.44 -17.18 10.40
N PRO A 178 28.53 -17.70 9.81
CA PRO A 178 28.57 -18.19 8.42
C PRO A 178 27.65 -19.39 8.21
N ASP A 179 27.41 -20.19 9.26
CA ASP A 179 26.53 -21.38 9.21
C ASP A 179 25.04 -21.06 9.33
N THR A 180 24.68 -19.78 9.43
CA THR A 180 23.28 -19.35 9.49
C THR A 180 22.54 -19.80 8.25
N ASN A 181 21.39 -20.47 8.43
CA ASN A 181 20.50 -20.84 7.35
C ASN A 181 19.71 -19.61 6.88
N GLU A 182 20.01 -19.12 5.67
CA GLU A 182 19.47 -17.86 5.13
C GLU A 182 17.96 -17.93 4.97
N ALA A 183 17.46 -18.99 4.33
CA ALA A 183 16.05 -19.14 4.03
C ALA A 183 15.20 -19.26 5.30
N LEU A 184 15.71 -19.99 6.30
CA LEU A 184 15.04 -20.13 7.59
C LEU A 184 15.01 -18.79 8.35
N LEU A 185 16.14 -18.07 8.37
CA LEU A 185 16.21 -16.78 9.06
C LEU A 185 15.35 -15.71 8.37
N ALA A 186 15.39 -15.65 7.02
CA ALA A 186 14.53 -14.77 6.24
C ALA A 186 13.05 -15.02 6.52
N SER A 187 12.64 -16.28 6.46
CA SER A 187 11.26 -16.70 6.79
C SER A 187 10.90 -16.37 8.24
N THR A 188 11.83 -16.49 9.17
CA THR A 188 11.58 -16.16 10.58
C THR A 188 11.28 -14.67 10.76
N PHE A 189 12.10 -13.77 10.22
CA PHE A 189 11.86 -12.33 10.29
C PHE A 189 10.55 -11.94 9.63
N HIS A 190 10.29 -12.49 8.43
CA HIS A 190 9.05 -12.22 7.69
C HIS A 190 7.80 -12.70 8.44
N ASN A 191 7.81 -13.95 8.93
CA ASN A 191 6.65 -14.53 9.62
C ASN A 191 6.38 -13.89 10.98
N LEU A 192 7.38 -13.39 11.68
CA LEU A 192 7.18 -12.57 12.89
C LEU A 192 6.40 -11.29 12.56
N TYR A 193 6.76 -10.61 11.48
CA TYR A 193 5.99 -9.43 11.02
C TYR A 193 4.56 -9.80 10.64
N MET A 194 4.36 -10.87 9.87
CA MET A 194 3.03 -11.33 9.46
C MET A 194 2.19 -11.73 10.67
N GLY A 195 2.77 -12.47 11.62
CA GLY A 195 2.09 -12.90 12.84
C GLY A 195 1.66 -11.72 13.71
N LEU A 196 2.54 -10.72 13.91
CA LEU A 196 2.19 -9.50 14.64
C LEU A 196 1.16 -8.65 13.90
N SER A 197 1.23 -8.57 12.57
CA SER A 197 0.26 -7.84 11.76
C SER A 197 -1.12 -8.47 11.87
N TYR A 198 -1.21 -9.81 11.77
CA TYR A 198 -2.45 -10.55 11.90
C TYR A 198 -3.02 -10.46 13.34
N GLY A 199 -2.19 -10.74 14.35
CA GLY A 199 -2.59 -10.63 15.75
C GLY A 199 -2.98 -9.19 16.13
N GLY A 200 -2.23 -8.21 15.61
CA GLY A 200 -2.54 -6.79 15.79
C GLY A 200 -3.88 -6.39 15.15
N ALA A 201 -4.21 -6.98 13.99
CA ALA A 201 -5.48 -6.74 13.33
C ALA A 201 -6.68 -7.22 14.17
N LEU A 202 -6.53 -8.30 14.96
CA LEU A 202 -7.60 -8.82 15.83
C LEU A 202 -7.94 -7.89 17.01
N VAL A 203 -7.02 -6.99 17.37
CA VAL A 203 -7.16 -6.08 18.53
C VAL A 203 -6.95 -4.61 18.15
N ASP A 204 -7.03 -4.30 16.86
CA ASP A 204 -6.81 -2.97 16.27
C ASP A 204 -5.50 -2.29 16.72
N LYS A 205 -4.44 -3.12 16.89
CA LYS A 205 -3.14 -2.66 17.38
C LYS A 205 -1.98 -3.36 16.67
N LEU A 206 -1.26 -2.63 15.82
CA LEU A 206 0.07 -3.04 15.34
C LEU A 206 1.15 -2.27 16.09
N SER A 207 2.01 -2.98 16.81
CA SER A 207 3.10 -2.40 17.60
C SER A 207 4.44 -2.54 16.87
N ILE A 208 4.92 -1.47 16.25
CA ILE A 208 6.27 -1.43 15.65
C ILE A 208 7.36 -1.67 16.70
N PRO A 209 7.28 -1.08 17.92
CA PRO A 209 8.26 -1.39 18.98
C PRO A 209 8.31 -2.87 19.38
N ASP A 210 7.18 -3.58 19.36
CA ASP A 210 7.15 -5.01 19.67
C ASP A 210 7.80 -5.83 18.55
N LEU A 211 7.55 -5.48 17.28
CA LEU A 211 8.22 -6.08 16.14
C LEU A 211 9.72 -5.88 16.21
N GLN A 212 10.18 -4.66 16.49
CA GLN A 212 11.60 -4.34 16.64
C GLN A 212 12.25 -5.19 17.74
N ARG A 213 11.62 -5.29 18.92
CA ARG A 213 12.15 -6.10 20.04
C ARG A 213 12.29 -7.57 19.67
N LEU A 214 11.31 -8.14 18.95
CA LEU A 214 11.38 -9.54 18.51
C LEU A 214 12.46 -9.75 17.46
N TRP A 215 12.58 -8.85 16.50
CA TRP A 215 13.63 -8.91 15.49
C TRP A 215 15.03 -8.75 16.13
N ASP A 216 15.20 -7.80 17.04
CA ASP A 216 16.45 -7.60 17.77
C ASP A 216 16.83 -8.85 18.59
N TYR A 217 15.87 -9.50 19.24
CA TYR A 217 16.09 -10.74 19.96
C TYR A 217 16.63 -11.85 19.05
N ILE A 218 15.99 -12.09 17.88
CA ILE A 218 16.46 -13.09 16.91
C ILE A 218 17.83 -12.71 16.36
N TYR A 219 18.02 -11.44 15.99
CA TYR A 219 19.30 -10.94 15.47
C TYR A 219 20.46 -11.20 16.44
N GLN A 220 20.30 -10.93 17.73
CA GLN A 220 21.33 -11.16 18.75
C GLN A 220 21.76 -12.62 18.88
N GLN A 221 20.93 -13.58 18.47
CA GLN A 221 21.31 -15.00 18.45
C GLN A 221 22.20 -15.35 17.25
N GLN A 222 22.28 -14.47 16.24
CA GLN A 222 23.01 -14.71 15.00
C GLN A 222 24.34 -13.95 14.93
N VAL A 223 24.53 -12.93 15.75
CA VAL A 223 25.72 -12.05 15.70
C VAL A 223 26.98 -12.83 16.12
N VAL A 224 28.05 -12.65 15.34
CA VAL A 224 29.38 -13.15 15.70
C VAL A 224 29.90 -12.36 16.90
N LYS A 225 30.28 -13.06 17.97
CA LYS A 225 30.81 -12.43 19.19
C LYS A 225 32.31 -12.19 19.09
#